data_3a22097d3669c670a91c57af830cdef0
#
_entry.id   3a22097d3669c670a91c57af830cdef0
#
_cell.length_a   1.000
_cell.length_b   1.000
_cell.length_c   1.000
_cell.angle_alpha   90.00
_cell.angle_beta   90.00
_cell.angle_gamma   90.00
#
_symmetry.space_group_name_H-M   'P 1'
#
loop_
_entity.id
_entity.type
_entity.pdbx_description
1 polymer ?
#
loop_
_entity_poly.entity_id
_entity_poly.type
_entity_poly.pdbx_seq_one_letter_code
_entity_poly.pdbx_strand_id
1 'polypeptide(L)'
;MEKLAIFDVDYTITRRETLMEFFKFCVKEDKRNLRFLPRITFCGLMFVLGIYDERKTKETYLKFIHGIEEKDLALLAKKYYKERLSKIFYKDALDKMKELKSKGYKIYLISASPEFYLNEMYAIEEVDKIIGTRFLFESGKFARKMDGANCKGEEKVKRLREVLKKEGIEVDFKDSYMFSDSLSDKPLLDLVGNPYLINYKKKNSGMNVLKWK
;
A
#
# COMPACT_ATOMS: atom_id res chain seq x y z
N MET A 1 -9.89 -20.55 13.94
CA MET A 1 -9.40 -19.95 12.67
C MET A 1 -9.95 -18.53 12.55
N GLU A 2 -9.05 -17.57 12.30
CA GLU A 2 -9.43 -16.17 12.08
C GLU A 2 -9.97 -15.98 10.65
N LYS A 3 -10.81 -14.96 10.45
CA LYS A 3 -11.28 -14.53 9.13
C LYS A 3 -10.67 -13.19 8.80
N LEU A 4 -10.14 -13.04 7.61
CA LEU A 4 -9.49 -11.82 7.16
C LEU A 4 -10.36 -11.03 6.19
N ALA A 5 -10.33 -9.70 6.33
CA ALA A 5 -10.73 -8.79 5.27
C ALA A 5 -9.48 -8.02 4.84
N ILE A 6 -8.96 -8.39 3.68
CA ILE A 6 -7.71 -7.87 3.13
C ILE A 6 -8.04 -6.77 2.13
N PHE A 7 -7.36 -5.64 2.25
CA PHE A 7 -7.52 -4.50 1.35
C PHE A 7 -6.17 -4.12 0.75
N ASP A 8 -6.12 -3.98 -0.56
CA ASP A 8 -5.09 -3.15 -1.19
C ASP A 8 -5.33 -1.67 -0.85
N VAL A 9 -4.35 -0.81 -1.07
CA VAL A 9 -4.43 0.61 -0.65
C VAL A 9 -4.70 1.53 -1.83
N ASP A 10 -3.77 1.58 -2.80
CA ASP A 10 -3.81 2.55 -3.88
C ASP A 10 -5.01 2.27 -4.82
N TYR A 11 -5.85 3.29 -5.06
CA TYR A 11 -7.10 3.17 -5.83
C TYR A 11 -8.13 2.16 -5.30
N THR A 12 -7.82 1.51 -4.16
CA THR A 12 -8.71 0.58 -3.45
C THR A 12 -9.29 1.25 -2.20
N ILE A 13 -8.47 1.62 -1.21
CA ILE A 13 -8.89 2.41 -0.05
C ILE A 13 -8.80 3.90 -0.38
N THR A 14 -7.79 4.29 -1.15
CA THR A 14 -7.53 5.68 -1.53
C THR A 14 -7.99 5.95 -2.97
N ARG A 15 -8.43 7.20 -3.22
CA ARG A 15 -8.82 7.66 -4.56
C ARG A 15 -7.63 7.94 -5.49
N ARG A 16 -6.41 7.86 -4.96
CA ARG A 16 -5.17 8.25 -5.65
C ARG A 16 -4.03 7.34 -5.23
N GLU A 17 -2.99 7.31 -6.03
CA GLU A 17 -1.74 6.62 -5.74
C GLU A 17 -0.98 7.37 -4.63
N THR A 18 -0.73 6.67 -3.51
CA THR A 18 -0.25 7.28 -2.26
C THR A 18 1.19 7.78 -2.35
N LEU A 19 2.06 7.11 -3.11
CA LEU A 19 3.46 7.52 -3.26
C LEU A 19 3.60 8.84 -4.04
N MET A 20 2.76 9.04 -5.09
CA MET A 20 2.71 10.31 -5.81
C MET A 20 2.15 11.43 -4.92
N GLU A 21 1.13 11.13 -4.11
CA GLU A 21 0.56 12.10 -3.18
C GLU A 21 1.57 12.46 -2.07
N PHE A 22 2.39 11.50 -1.62
CA PHE A 22 3.50 11.76 -0.70
C PHE A 22 4.54 12.70 -1.30
N PHE A 23 4.94 12.47 -2.55
CA PHE A 23 5.86 13.40 -3.23
C PHE A 23 5.28 14.81 -3.35
N LYS A 24 4.02 14.94 -3.79
CA LYS A 24 3.35 16.25 -3.88
C LYS A 24 3.29 16.95 -2.51
N PHE A 25 3.05 16.19 -1.45
CA PHE A 25 3.07 16.69 -0.09
C PHE A 25 4.48 17.20 0.27
N CYS A 26 5.53 16.42 0.01
CA CYS A 26 6.91 16.83 0.28
C CYS A 26 7.33 18.08 -0.52
N VAL A 27 6.83 18.24 -1.75
CA VAL A 27 7.04 19.49 -2.54
C VAL A 27 6.31 20.67 -1.91
N LYS A 28 5.11 20.47 -1.34
CA LYS A 28 4.39 21.53 -0.62
C LYS A 28 5.14 21.96 0.64
N GLU A 29 5.71 21.01 1.39
CA GLU A 29 6.49 21.27 2.60
C GLU A 29 7.82 21.98 2.31
N ASP A 30 8.49 21.56 1.24
CA ASP A 30 9.74 22.17 0.78
C ASP A 30 9.79 22.17 -0.75
N LYS A 31 9.61 23.36 -1.34
CA LYS A 31 9.63 23.55 -2.79
C LYS A 31 10.94 23.10 -3.45
N ARG A 32 12.04 22.99 -2.71
CA ARG A 32 13.32 22.47 -3.22
C ARG A 32 13.18 21.04 -3.72
N ASN A 33 12.22 20.27 -3.22
CA ASN A 33 11.93 18.93 -3.71
C ASN A 33 11.46 18.91 -5.17
N LEU A 34 10.98 20.02 -5.72
CA LEU A 34 10.60 20.12 -7.13
C LEU A 34 11.75 19.78 -8.09
N ARG A 35 13.00 20.01 -7.68
CA ARG A 35 14.22 19.61 -8.44
C ARG A 35 14.27 18.12 -8.77
N PHE A 36 13.54 17.27 -8.04
CA PHE A 36 13.50 15.83 -8.29
C PHE A 36 12.43 15.42 -9.32
N LEU A 37 11.54 16.32 -9.72
CA LEU A 37 10.48 16.03 -10.69
C LEU A 37 11.01 15.47 -12.02
N PRO A 38 12.08 16.02 -12.64
CA PRO A 38 12.63 15.44 -13.87
C PRO A 38 13.11 14.00 -13.70
N ARG A 39 13.69 13.67 -12.53
CA ARG A 39 14.11 12.29 -12.21
C ARG A 39 12.92 11.36 -12.03
N ILE A 40 11.86 11.82 -11.38
CA ILE A 40 10.63 11.05 -11.16
C ILE A 40 9.95 10.75 -12.49
N THR A 41 9.82 11.74 -13.37
CA THR A 41 9.27 11.52 -14.71
C THR A 41 10.14 10.59 -15.54
N PHE A 42 11.46 10.75 -15.49
CA PHE A 42 12.40 9.86 -16.16
C PHE A 42 12.28 8.42 -15.68
N CYS A 43 12.27 8.15 -14.37
CA CYS A 43 12.16 6.78 -13.87
C CYS A 43 10.79 6.15 -14.21
N GLY A 44 9.73 6.93 -14.23
CA GLY A 44 8.42 6.47 -14.70
C GLY A 44 8.43 6.08 -16.19
N LEU A 45 9.09 6.90 -17.04
CA LEU A 45 9.26 6.57 -18.45
C LEU A 45 10.10 5.30 -18.64
N MET A 46 11.21 5.16 -17.92
CA MET A 46 12.06 3.96 -17.98
C MET A 46 11.32 2.70 -17.52
N PHE A 47 10.40 2.82 -16.55
CA PHE A 47 9.54 1.73 -16.14
C PHE A 47 8.54 1.33 -17.24
N VAL A 48 7.87 2.31 -17.85
CA VAL A 48 6.92 2.05 -18.96
C VAL A 48 7.61 1.40 -20.16
N LEU A 49 8.86 1.78 -20.46
CA LEU A 49 9.69 1.19 -21.51
C LEU A 49 10.28 -0.19 -21.13
N GLY A 50 10.01 -0.71 -19.91
CA GLY A 50 10.55 -1.98 -19.43
C GLY A 50 12.05 -1.99 -19.14
N ILE A 51 12.72 -0.81 -19.12
CA ILE A 51 14.16 -0.67 -18.83
C ILE A 51 14.44 -0.72 -17.32
N TYR A 52 13.55 -0.13 -16.52
CA TYR A 52 13.61 -0.22 -15.06
C TYR A 52 12.55 -1.19 -14.57
N ASP A 53 12.94 -2.09 -13.67
CA ASP A 53 12.04 -2.88 -12.88
C ASP A 53 11.38 -2.05 -11.76
N GLU A 54 10.46 -2.64 -11.02
CA GLU A 54 9.75 -1.97 -9.93
C GLU A 54 10.67 -1.53 -8.80
N ARG A 55 11.72 -2.32 -8.48
CA ARG A 55 12.72 -2.00 -7.48
C ARG A 55 13.47 -0.73 -7.87
N LYS A 56 14.11 -0.77 -9.04
CA LYS A 56 14.91 0.35 -9.57
C LYS A 56 14.08 1.64 -9.66
N THR A 57 12.84 1.51 -10.10
CA THR A 57 11.91 2.63 -10.22
C THR A 57 11.65 3.26 -8.86
N LYS A 58 11.24 2.49 -7.85
CA LYS A 58 10.93 3.03 -6.52
C LYS A 58 12.15 3.56 -5.80
N GLU A 59 13.29 2.87 -5.87
CA GLU A 59 14.55 3.33 -5.28
C GLU A 59 15.05 4.64 -5.95
N THR A 60 14.79 4.82 -7.26
CA THR A 60 15.09 6.06 -7.98
C THR A 60 14.11 7.17 -7.63
N TYR A 61 12.82 6.84 -7.56
CA TYR A 61 11.74 7.75 -7.19
C TYR A 61 11.99 8.39 -5.82
N LEU A 62 12.32 7.60 -4.81
CA LEU A 62 12.49 8.04 -3.42
C LEU A 62 13.78 8.81 -3.15
N LYS A 63 14.51 9.26 -4.18
CA LYS A 63 15.76 10.04 -4.04
C LYS A 63 15.56 11.32 -3.23
N PHE A 64 14.36 11.92 -3.26
CA PHE A 64 14.09 13.20 -2.60
C PHE A 64 14.10 13.12 -1.06
N ILE A 65 13.95 11.92 -0.49
CA ILE A 65 14.04 11.68 0.97
C ILE A 65 15.28 10.85 1.35
N HIS A 66 16.21 10.62 0.42
CA HIS A 66 17.43 9.87 0.73
C HIS A 66 18.29 10.61 1.78
N GLY A 67 18.69 9.88 2.81
CA GLY A 67 19.54 10.40 3.88
C GLY A 67 18.80 11.18 4.98
N ILE A 68 17.45 11.26 4.91
CA ILE A 68 16.66 11.81 6.01
C ILE A 68 16.78 10.89 7.25
N GLU A 69 16.88 11.48 8.43
CA GLU A 69 16.90 10.74 9.70
C GLU A 69 15.56 9.98 9.88
N GLU A 70 15.62 8.77 10.44
CA GLU A 70 14.42 7.93 10.64
C GLU A 70 13.33 8.66 11.44
N LYS A 71 13.71 9.37 12.50
CA LYS A 71 12.79 10.19 13.31
C LYS A 71 12.10 11.30 12.51
N ASP A 72 12.85 11.96 11.62
CA ASP A 72 12.30 13.05 10.82
C ASP A 72 11.41 12.52 9.69
N LEU A 73 11.73 11.34 9.12
CA LEU A 73 10.86 10.65 8.18
C LEU A 73 9.55 10.21 8.84
N ALA A 74 9.60 9.71 10.08
CA ALA A 74 8.41 9.34 10.83
C ALA A 74 7.50 10.58 11.10
N LEU A 75 8.09 11.70 11.49
CA LEU A 75 7.33 12.95 11.66
C LEU A 75 6.70 13.44 10.35
N LEU A 76 7.45 13.34 9.24
CA LEU A 76 6.97 13.70 7.91
C LEU A 76 5.82 12.79 7.46
N ALA A 77 5.91 11.47 7.71
CA ALA A 77 4.88 10.50 7.42
C ALA A 77 3.60 10.78 8.20
N LYS A 78 3.72 11.05 9.50
CA LYS A 78 2.59 11.42 10.37
C LYS A 78 1.90 12.70 9.89
N LYS A 79 2.67 13.71 9.51
CA LYS A 79 2.13 14.96 8.94
C LYS A 79 1.44 14.72 7.60
N TYR A 80 2.04 13.89 6.73
CA TYR A 80 1.45 13.47 5.46
C TYR A 80 0.10 12.77 5.67
N TYR A 81 0.02 11.82 6.61
CA TYR A 81 -1.23 11.16 6.94
C TYR A 81 -2.31 12.18 7.34
N LYS A 82 -2.00 13.03 8.32
CA LYS A 82 -2.96 14.01 8.86
C LYS A 82 -3.44 15.03 7.82
N GLU A 83 -2.52 15.55 7.00
CA GLU A 83 -2.84 16.67 6.10
C GLU A 83 -3.33 16.21 4.73
N ARG A 84 -2.98 15.00 4.29
CA ARG A 84 -3.24 14.55 2.93
C ARG A 84 -3.84 13.16 2.82
N LEU A 85 -3.17 12.13 3.35
CA LEU A 85 -3.55 10.74 3.12
C LEU A 85 -4.95 10.43 3.65
N SER A 86 -5.27 10.85 4.88
CA SER A 86 -6.60 10.65 5.49
C SER A 86 -7.75 11.31 4.73
N LYS A 87 -7.46 12.29 3.86
CA LYS A 87 -8.49 13.04 3.10
C LYS A 87 -8.80 12.43 1.73
N ILE A 88 -8.06 11.41 1.32
CA ILE A 88 -8.24 10.78 0.01
C ILE A 88 -8.84 9.37 0.10
N PHE A 89 -9.29 8.95 1.28
CA PHE A 89 -9.98 7.66 1.44
C PHE A 89 -11.36 7.68 0.76
N TYR A 90 -11.74 6.54 0.21
CA TYR A 90 -13.12 6.27 -0.13
C TYR A 90 -13.93 6.07 1.16
N LYS A 91 -15.06 6.75 1.27
CA LYS A 91 -15.97 6.55 2.41
C LYS A 91 -16.47 5.11 2.46
N ASP A 92 -16.83 4.55 1.30
CA ASP A 92 -17.33 3.17 1.18
C ASP A 92 -16.29 2.14 1.66
N ALA A 93 -14.98 2.41 1.47
CA ALA A 93 -13.91 1.54 1.97
C ALA A 93 -13.88 1.52 3.51
N LEU A 94 -13.94 2.70 4.14
CA LEU A 94 -13.95 2.81 5.60
C LEU A 94 -15.23 2.19 6.19
N ASP A 95 -16.39 2.42 5.59
CA ASP A 95 -17.65 1.83 6.03
C ASP A 95 -17.63 0.30 5.88
N LYS A 96 -17.00 -0.23 4.81
CA LYS A 96 -16.83 -1.68 4.63
C LYS A 96 -15.88 -2.28 5.66
N MET A 97 -14.79 -1.60 6.04
CA MET A 97 -13.90 -2.04 7.12
C MET A 97 -14.66 -2.13 8.44
N LYS A 98 -15.46 -1.11 8.79
CA LYS A 98 -16.30 -1.10 10.01
C LYS A 98 -17.29 -2.25 10.01
N GLU A 99 -18.00 -2.45 8.90
CA GLU A 99 -18.95 -3.56 8.74
C GLU A 99 -18.28 -4.92 8.97
N LEU A 100 -17.13 -5.17 8.32
CA LEU A 100 -16.43 -6.45 8.44
C LEU A 100 -15.79 -6.62 9.83
N LYS A 101 -15.27 -5.54 10.41
CA LYS A 101 -14.74 -5.55 11.79
C LYS A 101 -15.83 -5.92 12.80
N SER A 102 -17.05 -5.37 12.66
CA SER A 102 -18.19 -5.70 13.54
C SER A 102 -18.67 -7.15 13.39
N LYS A 103 -18.36 -7.79 12.27
CA LYS A 103 -18.63 -9.23 12.01
C LYS A 103 -17.47 -10.14 12.46
N GLY A 104 -16.46 -9.60 13.16
CA GLY A 104 -15.34 -10.35 13.71
C GLY A 104 -14.19 -10.61 12.74
N TYR A 105 -14.13 -9.95 11.56
CA TYR A 105 -12.99 -10.04 10.66
C TYR A 105 -11.80 -9.23 11.14
N LYS A 106 -10.61 -9.74 10.94
CA LYS A 106 -9.37 -8.95 11.09
C LYS A 106 -9.11 -8.17 9.80
N ILE A 107 -8.87 -6.88 9.94
CA ILE A 107 -8.65 -5.97 8.80
C ILE A 107 -7.17 -5.84 8.52
N TYR A 108 -6.75 -6.32 7.35
CA TYR A 108 -5.36 -6.30 6.89
C TYR A 108 -5.22 -5.38 5.68
N LEU A 109 -4.27 -4.45 5.72
CA LEU A 109 -3.88 -3.63 4.57
C LEU A 109 -2.61 -4.21 3.97
N ILE A 110 -2.65 -4.61 2.69
CA ILE A 110 -1.49 -5.21 2.02
C ILE A 110 -1.24 -4.47 0.71
N SER A 111 -0.15 -3.69 0.65
CA SER A 111 0.12 -2.78 -0.46
C SER A 111 1.56 -2.81 -0.95
N ALA A 112 1.74 -2.51 -2.22
CA ALA A 112 3.06 -2.25 -2.78
C ALA A 112 3.68 -0.94 -2.27
N SER A 113 2.93 -0.06 -1.66
CA SER A 113 3.39 1.22 -1.14
C SER A 113 4.33 1.07 0.07
N PRO A 114 5.23 2.05 0.32
CA PRO A 114 6.20 2.00 1.42
C PRO A 114 5.57 1.95 2.81
N GLU A 115 6.03 1.00 3.65
CA GLU A 115 5.55 0.83 5.02
C GLU A 115 5.76 2.08 5.88
N PHE A 116 6.82 2.86 5.67
CA PHE A 116 7.16 3.99 6.53
C PHE A 116 6.08 5.07 6.61
N TYR A 117 5.20 5.20 5.60
CA TYR A 117 4.03 6.04 5.70
C TYR A 117 2.70 5.27 5.77
N LEU A 118 2.65 4.03 5.25
CA LEU A 118 1.46 3.20 5.39
C LEU A 118 1.15 2.92 6.87
N ASN A 119 2.18 2.77 7.69
CA ASN A 119 2.02 2.50 9.13
C ASN A 119 1.23 3.59 9.86
N GLU A 120 1.17 4.81 9.32
CA GLU A 120 0.30 5.85 9.87
C GLU A 120 -1.20 5.53 9.71
N MET A 121 -1.56 4.57 8.83
CA MET A 121 -2.93 4.11 8.68
C MET A 121 -3.42 3.21 9.84
N TYR A 122 -2.55 2.83 10.79
CA TYR A 122 -2.99 2.29 12.09
C TYR A 122 -3.83 3.30 12.90
N ALA A 123 -3.87 4.57 12.49
CA ALA A 123 -4.83 5.55 13.01
C ALA A 123 -6.29 5.27 12.58
N ILE A 124 -6.52 4.35 11.64
CA ILE A 124 -7.85 3.80 11.33
C ILE A 124 -8.10 2.69 12.35
N GLU A 125 -9.07 2.91 13.26
CA GLU A 125 -9.33 2.05 14.43
C GLU A 125 -9.57 0.57 14.07
N GLU A 126 -10.14 0.33 12.89
CA GLU A 126 -10.47 -1.00 12.41
C GLU A 126 -9.24 -1.82 11.97
N VAL A 127 -8.12 -1.17 11.64
CA VAL A 127 -6.95 -1.82 11.05
C VAL A 127 -6.16 -2.63 12.07
N ASP A 128 -6.04 -3.93 11.83
CA ASP A 128 -5.26 -4.84 12.69
C ASP A 128 -3.82 -5.02 12.20
N LYS A 129 -3.58 -5.01 10.89
CA LYS A 129 -2.25 -5.26 10.32
C LYS A 129 -2.01 -4.48 9.04
N ILE A 130 -0.79 -3.98 8.90
CA ILE A 130 -0.29 -3.35 7.67
C ILE A 130 0.92 -4.14 7.17
N ILE A 131 0.94 -4.45 5.87
CA ILE A 131 2.02 -5.12 5.17
C ILE A 131 2.31 -4.31 3.90
N GLY A 132 3.50 -3.74 3.80
CA GLY A 132 3.89 -2.90 2.68
C GLY A 132 5.26 -3.25 2.10
N THR A 133 5.80 -2.38 1.27
CA THR A 133 7.17 -2.50 0.80
C THR A 133 8.12 -1.90 1.84
N ARG A 134 9.04 -2.71 2.37
CA ARG A 134 10.02 -2.28 3.37
C ARG A 134 11.24 -1.64 2.73
N PHE A 135 11.83 -0.70 3.45
CA PHE A 135 13.06 -0.02 3.06
C PHE A 135 14.07 -0.03 4.20
N LEU A 136 15.35 -0.07 3.86
CA LEU A 136 16.45 -0.09 4.83
C LEU A 136 16.74 1.32 5.37
N PHE A 137 17.17 1.34 6.63
CA PHE A 137 17.81 2.47 7.26
C PHE A 137 19.27 2.10 7.52
N GLU A 138 20.22 2.91 7.05
CA GLU A 138 21.65 2.73 7.28
C GLU A 138 22.12 3.86 8.21
N SER A 139 22.72 3.50 9.34
CA SER A 139 23.14 4.47 10.38
C SER A 139 22.02 5.46 10.78
N GLY A 140 20.79 4.96 10.94
CA GLY A 140 19.62 5.76 11.31
C GLY A 140 19.07 6.67 10.21
N LYS A 141 19.55 6.52 8.97
CA LYS A 141 19.12 7.32 7.81
C LYS A 141 18.47 6.47 6.73
N PHE A 142 17.45 7.01 6.09
CA PHE A 142 16.75 6.34 5.01
C PHE A 142 17.68 6.08 3.82
N ALA A 143 17.99 4.80 3.57
CA ALA A 143 18.94 4.38 2.55
C ALA A 143 18.33 4.31 1.14
N ARG A 144 17.02 4.38 1.00
CA ARG A 144 16.32 4.26 -0.28
C ARG A 144 16.49 2.89 -0.95
N LYS A 145 16.95 1.89 -0.23
CA LYS A 145 17.10 0.51 -0.68
C LYS A 145 15.93 -0.32 -0.16
N MET A 146 15.27 -1.09 -1.02
CA MET A 146 14.25 -2.02 -0.56
C MET A 146 14.86 -3.14 0.29
N ASP A 147 14.21 -3.43 1.41
CA ASP A 147 14.43 -4.62 2.21
C ASP A 147 13.53 -5.75 1.68
N GLY A 148 14.11 -6.68 0.93
CA GLY A 148 13.39 -7.71 0.20
C GLY A 148 12.79 -7.24 -1.12
N ALA A 149 11.73 -7.89 -1.60
CA ALA A 149 11.06 -7.57 -2.86
C ALA A 149 9.98 -6.47 -2.70
N ASN A 150 9.49 -5.95 -3.82
CA ASN A 150 8.31 -5.08 -3.83
C ASN A 150 7.07 -5.90 -3.43
N CYS A 151 6.28 -5.42 -2.46
CA CYS A 151 5.09 -6.09 -1.95
C CYS A 151 3.93 -6.06 -2.95
N LYS A 152 4.07 -6.83 -4.05
CA LYS A 152 3.11 -6.90 -5.15
C LYS A 152 2.94 -8.35 -5.66
N GLY A 153 1.76 -8.68 -6.17
CA GLY A 153 1.49 -10.02 -6.71
C GLY A 153 1.76 -11.13 -5.69
N GLU A 154 2.57 -12.12 -6.08
CA GLU A 154 2.95 -13.26 -5.22
C GLU A 154 3.67 -12.84 -3.93
N GLU A 155 4.42 -11.75 -3.95
CA GLU A 155 5.10 -11.25 -2.76
C GLU A 155 4.11 -10.82 -1.66
N LYS A 156 2.91 -10.33 -2.02
CA LYS A 156 1.84 -10.05 -1.05
C LYS A 156 1.41 -11.31 -0.31
N VAL A 157 1.21 -12.42 -1.05
CA VAL A 157 0.84 -13.73 -0.47
C VAL A 157 1.94 -14.26 0.43
N LYS A 158 3.19 -14.20 -0.03
CA LYS A 158 4.36 -14.64 0.73
C LYS A 158 4.45 -13.89 2.06
N ARG A 159 4.40 -12.56 2.04
CA ARG A 159 4.47 -11.74 3.26
C ARG A 159 3.30 -11.96 4.20
N LEU A 160 2.09 -12.12 3.65
CA LEU A 160 0.93 -12.48 4.47
C LEU A 160 1.18 -13.80 5.21
N ARG A 161 1.64 -14.84 4.52
CA ARG A 161 1.94 -16.14 5.13
C ARG A 161 3.07 -16.07 6.16
N GLU A 162 4.10 -15.26 5.91
CA GLU A 162 5.18 -15.02 6.87
C GLU A 162 4.66 -14.39 8.17
N VAL A 163 3.80 -13.38 8.06
CA VAL A 163 3.17 -12.72 9.21
C VAL A 163 2.28 -13.70 9.97
N LEU A 164 1.40 -14.42 9.29
CA LEU A 164 0.51 -15.40 9.91
C LEU A 164 1.29 -16.49 10.64
N LYS A 165 2.34 -17.02 10.02
CA LYS A 165 3.22 -18.03 10.64
C LYS A 165 3.93 -17.49 11.87
N LYS A 166 4.46 -16.26 11.80
CA LYS A 166 5.16 -15.62 12.92
C LYS A 166 4.25 -15.37 14.12
N GLU A 167 2.98 -15.04 13.85
CA GLU A 167 1.98 -14.73 14.89
C GLU A 167 1.17 -15.96 15.33
N GLY A 168 1.41 -17.14 14.72
CA GLY A 168 0.68 -18.37 15.04
C GLY A 168 -0.81 -18.31 14.68
N ILE A 169 -1.16 -17.50 13.66
CA ILE A 169 -2.56 -17.28 13.26
C ILE A 169 -2.95 -18.29 12.17
N GLU A 170 -3.99 -19.06 12.45
CA GLU A 170 -4.66 -19.90 11.45
C GLU A 170 -5.84 -19.15 10.84
N VAL A 171 -5.93 -19.12 9.50
CA VAL A 171 -6.92 -18.34 8.75
C VAL A 171 -7.86 -19.23 7.97
N ASP A 172 -9.14 -18.94 8.05
CA ASP A 172 -10.16 -19.43 7.12
C ASP A 172 -10.19 -18.53 5.87
N PHE A 173 -9.40 -18.89 4.87
CA PHE A 173 -9.36 -18.16 3.61
C PHE A 173 -10.66 -18.29 2.80
N LYS A 174 -11.41 -19.38 2.97
CA LYS A 174 -12.67 -19.58 2.26
C LYS A 174 -13.72 -18.55 2.66
N ASP A 175 -13.77 -18.19 3.95
CA ASP A 175 -14.68 -17.17 4.47
C ASP A 175 -14.02 -15.76 4.48
N SER A 176 -12.78 -15.62 4.02
CA SER A 176 -12.07 -14.33 3.99
C SER A 176 -12.39 -13.51 2.74
N TYR A 177 -12.13 -12.20 2.83
CA TYR A 177 -12.36 -11.21 1.78
C TYR A 177 -11.03 -10.63 1.26
N MET A 178 -11.00 -10.30 -0.05
CA MET A 178 -9.95 -9.47 -0.65
C MET A 178 -10.57 -8.40 -1.56
N PHE A 179 -10.11 -7.16 -1.36
CA PHE A 179 -10.51 -5.99 -2.15
C PHE A 179 -9.30 -5.39 -2.83
N SER A 180 -9.33 -5.23 -4.17
CA SER A 180 -8.25 -4.61 -4.95
C SER A 180 -8.83 -3.91 -6.19
N ASP A 181 -8.18 -2.84 -6.66
CA ASP A 181 -8.49 -2.18 -7.93
C ASP A 181 -7.90 -2.92 -9.15
N SER A 182 -6.99 -3.85 -8.93
CA SER A 182 -6.12 -4.40 -9.97
C SER A 182 -5.99 -5.92 -9.95
N LEU A 183 -5.96 -6.52 -11.13
CA LEU A 183 -5.60 -7.94 -11.31
C LEU A 183 -4.11 -8.24 -11.05
N SER A 184 -3.27 -7.23 -10.76
CA SER A 184 -1.91 -7.49 -10.26
C SER A 184 -1.93 -8.21 -8.90
N ASP A 185 -3.04 -8.11 -8.16
CA ASP A 185 -3.27 -8.78 -6.89
C ASP A 185 -4.01 -10.12 -7.03
N LYS A 186 -4.08 -10.65 -8.27
CA LYS A 186 -4.72 -11.96 -8.53
C LYS A 186 -4.28 -13.06 -7.57
N PRO A 187 -3.00 -13.20 -7.17
CA PRO A 187 -2.61 -14.21 -6.20
C PRO A 187 -3.32 -14.10 -4.84
N LEU A 188 -3.60 -12.89 -4.35
CA LEU A 188 -4.40 -12.70 -3.12
C LEU A 188 -5.91 -12.87 -3.38
N LEU A 189 -6.40 -12.39 -4.53
CA LEU A 189 -7.80 -12.56 -4.93
C LEU A 189 -8.18 -14.03 -5.06
N ASP A 190 -7.29 -14.85 -5.64
CA ASP A 190 -7.51 -16.29 -5.80
C ASP A 190 -7.36 -17.08 -4.48
N LEU A 191 -6.70 -16.49 -3.47
CA LEU A 191 -6.48 -17.13 -2.17
C LEU A 191 -7.75 -17.14 -1.32
N VAL A 192 -8.65 -16.19 -1.51
CA VAL A 192 -9.83 -16.01 -0.66
C VAL A 192 -11.13 -16.44 -1.33
N GLY A 193 -12.14 -16.81 -0.53
CA GLY A 193 -13.44 -17.20 -1.08
C GLY A 193 -14.30 -16.02 -1.53
N ASN A 194 -14.00 -14.78 -1.06
CA ASN A 194 -14.78 -13.59 -1.39
C ASN A 194 -13.91 -12.49 -2.03
N PRO A 195 -13.45 -12.68 -3.30
CA PRO A 195 -12.68 -11.67 -4.01
C PRO A 195 -13.56 -10.57 -4.63
N TYR A 196 -13.14 -9.32 -4.48
CA TYR A 196 -13.81 -8.16 -5.07
C TYR A 196 -12.82 -7.23 -5.77
N LEU A 197 -13.18 -6.80 -6.97
CA LEU A 197 -12.49 -5.72 -7.67
C LEU A 197 -13.19 -4.38 -7.40
N ILE A 198 -12.41 -3.35 -7.12
CA ILE A 198 -12.91 -2.01 -6.80
C ILE A 198 -12.76 -1.09 -8.01
N ASN A 199 -13.86 -0.45 -8.42
CA ASN A 199 -13.87 0.51 -9.54
C ASN A 199 -13.23 -0.01 -10.84
N TYR A 200 -13.12 -1.33 -11.00
CA TYR A 200 -12.46 -1.96 -12.14
C TYR A 200 -13.22 -1.71 -13.44
N LYS A 201 -12.50 -1.28 -14.48
CA LYS A 201 -13.11 -0.81 -15.75
C LYS A 201 -13.07 -1.81 -16.91
N LYS A 202 -12.16 -2.81 -16.83
CA LYS A 202 -12.02 -3.80 -17.93
C LYS A 202 -13.11 -4.85 -17.81
N LYS A 203 -13.67 -5.27 -18.96
CA LYS A 203 -14.68 -6.33 -19.03
C LYS A 203 -14.03 -7.71 -18.79
N ASN A 204 -14.82 -8.66 -18.27
CA ASN A 204 -14.46 -10.08 -18.11
C ASN A 204 -13.35 -10.40 -17.09
N SER A 205 -13.42 -9.82 -15.91
CA SER A 205 -12.54 -10.26 -14.81
C SER A 205 -12.97 -11.62 -14.22
N GLY A 206 -14.20 -12.06 -14.42
CA GLY A 206 -14.78 -13.23 -13.74
C GLY A 206 -15.03 -13.03 -12.24
N MET A 207 -14.77 -11.83 -11.73
CA MET A 207 -14.89 -11.47 -10.31
C MET A 207 -15.96 -10.41 -10.10
N ASN A 208 -16.50 -10.35 -8.87
CA ASN A 208 -17.45 -9.32 -8.49
C ASN A 208 -16.76 -7.93 -8.47
N VAL A 209 -17.44 -6.93 -9.02
CA VAL A 209 -16.95 -5.54 -9.07
C VAL A 209 -17.83 -4.66 -8.19
N LEU A 210 -17.20 -3.96 -7.25
CA LEU A 210 -17.86 -2.93 -6.44
C LEU A 210 -17.45 -1.54 -6.94
N LYS A 211 -18.39 -0.59 -6.83
CA LYS A 211 -18.11 0.82 -7.13
C LYS A 211 -18.12 1.59 -5.83
N TRP A 212 -16.96 2.13 -5.46
CA TRP A 212 -16.78 2.99 -4.30
C TRP A 212 -16.71 4.46 -4.69
N LYS A 213 -17.25 5.32 -3.82
CA LYS A 213 -17.32 6.78 -3.97
C LYS A 213 -16.59 7.52 -2.85
#